data_5856db85ac7fa4fc8878efddbfb2dec9
#
_entry.id   5856db85ac7fa4fc8878efddbfb2dec9
#
_cell.length_a   1.000
_cell.length_b   1.000
_cell.length_c   1.000
_cell.angle_alpha   90.00
_cell.angle_beta   90.00
_cell.angle_gamma   90.00
#
_symmetry.space_group_name_H-M   'P 1'
#
loop_
_entity.id
_entity.type
_entity.pdbx_description
1 polymer ?
#
loop_
_entity_poly.entity_id
_entity_poly.type
_entity_poly.pdbx_seq_one_letter_code
_entity_poly.pdbx_strand_id
1 'polypeptide(L)'
;MRTCLLDPVQGYYATANTPPGTFDALTETRDVLGARGDFITSPEVSQVFGELLAIFFVARWQNTARDAPLRLVELGPGKGTLLADMLRTFARFAPFYRSIKDIHLVETSPGLMELQYNAIEKALEGTGKRLVSADQEVVGEDEIRVEWFPLVDSVPIRSDSWTMVAAHEFFDALPTHIFERSNDGFKEVLVDVERGGQSGITVLKPGDLTSSSKPAVGGPPKFRYVTSPGPTPWSLLLAMRNKRFNSLQPGQRVEISPEAWAAARRIGELVSGRKAAEVAPEVEEESAKTARLQREAERVQTPSQGGAGLIIDYGDEKAFGGSFRAFRSHKIVDPLEDPGKADLTANVDFWHLKSALFTTDARPLRLMYQAHFLQALGLGPRVEALEKAAANDERRADISSAAKRLVDPTGMGAQYKVLGVSSEASSGGSAEAVAKAKEPADKVYPFEMDEGSGGASAEKQA
;
A
#
# COMPACT_ATOMS: atom_id res chain seq x y z
N MET A 1 -3.69 -14.78 7.78
CA MET A 1 -2.75 -13.80 7.22
C MET A 1 -2.33 -12.77 8.26
N ARG A 2 -3.19 -11.92 8.82
CA ARG A 2 -2.83 -10.88 9.79
C ARG A 2 -1.93 -11.40 10.93
N THR A 3 -2.31 -12.46 11.63
CA THR A 3 -1.51 -13.04 12.73
C THR A 3 -0.14 -13.52 12.25
N CYS A 4 -0.08 -14.19 11.09
CA CYS A 4 1.20 -14.68 10.56
C CYS A 4 2.16 -13.55 10.17
N LEU A 5 1.65 -12.40 9.73
CA LEU A 5 2.47 -11.28 9.30
C LEU A 5 2.78 -10.29 10.44
N LEU A 6 1.79 -9.99 11.30
CA LEU A 6 1.82 -8.85 12.22
C LEU A 6 1.75 -9.23 13.73
N ASP A 7 1.77 -10.52 14.10
CA ASP A 7 1.85 -10.87 15.51
C ASP A 7 3.13 -10.27 16.13
N PRO A 8 3.05 -9.53 17.24
CA PRO A 8 4.19 -8.78 17.79
C PRO A 8 5.34 -9.67 18.26
N VAL A 9 5.09 -10.97 18.50
CA VAL A 9 6.10 -11.92 19.00
C VAL A 9 6.59 -12.88 17.92
N GLN A 10 5.71 -13.33 17.02
CA GLN A 10 5.99 -14.39 16.04
C GLN A 10 5.66 -14.01 14.60
N GLY A 11 5.14 -12.81 14.38
CA GLY A 11 4.78 -12.33 13.05
C GLY A 11 6.00 -12.08 12.16
N TYR A 12 5.83 -12.38 10.88
CA TYR A 12 6.88 -12.29 9.88
C TYR A 12 7.57 -10.92 9.86
N TYR A 13 6.80 -9.82 9.79
CA TYR A 13 7.35 -8.46 9.78
C TYR A 13 7.72 -7.96 11.18
N ALA A 14 6.99 -8.34 12.22
CA ALA A 14 7.28 -7.92 13.59
C ALA A 14 8.64 -8.43 14.09
N THR A 15 9.07 -9.61 13.62
CA THR A 15 10.39 -10.19 13.94
C THR A 15 11.49 -9.78 12.97
N ALA A 16 11.17 -9.01 11.93
CA ALA A 16 12.13 -8.55 10.94
C ALA A 16 13.19 -7.62 11.56
N ASN A 17 14.47 -7.94 11.33
CA ASN A 17 15.62 -7.12 11.74
C ASN A 17 15.68 -6.74 13.24
N THR A 18 15.03 -7.50 14.10
CA THR A 18 15.09 -7.29 15.54
C THR A 18 16.49 -7.64 16.04
N PRO A 19 17.20 -6.76 16.80
CA PRO A 19 18.52 -7.06 17.33
C PRO A 19 18.53 -8.31 18.22
N PRO A 20 19.60 -9.14 18.21
CA PRO A 20 19.72 -10.29 19.10
C PRO A 20 19.63 -9.83 20.55
N GLY A 21 18.74 -10.42 21.34
CA GLY A 21 18.59 -10.17 22.78
C GLY A 21 17.43 -9.27 23.20
N THR A 22 16.61 -8.76 22.28
CA THR A 22 15.39 -7.99 22.60
C THR A 22 14.18 -8.87 22.91
N PHE A 23 14.15 -10.10 22.41
CA PHE A 23 13.22 -11.17 22.75
C PHE A 23 14.01 -12.47 22.88
N ASP A 24 13.54 -13.40 23.69
CA ASP A 24 14.23 -14.67 24.06
C ASP A 24 15.14 -15.24 22.98
N ALA A 25 16.27 -15.79 23.40
CA ALA A 25 17.43 -16.29 22.66
C ALA A 25 17.17 -17.32 21.52
N LEU A 26 15.96 -17.43 21.01
CA LEU A 26 15.55 -18.36 19.96
C LEU A 26 15.25 -17.69 18.60
N THR A 27 15.27 -16.37 18.49
CA THR A 27 15.05 -15.68 17.23
C THR A 27 16.39 -15.28 16.61
N GLU A 28 16.81 -16.01 15.59
CA GLU A 28 17.86 -15.54 14.68
C GLU A 28 17.41 -14.23 14.01
N THR A 29 18.30 -13.22 14.00
CA THR A 29 18.09 -11.98 13.24
C THR A 29 17.84 -12.33 11.78
N ARG A 30 16.60 -12.14 11.32
CA ARG A 30 16.23 -12.46 9.95
C ARG A 30 16.14 -11.19 9.14
N ASP A 31 17.01 -11.06 8.14
CA ASP A 31 16.90 -10.03 7.12
C ASP A 31 15.77 -10.46 6.15
N VAL A 32 14.64 -9.77 6.19
CA VAL A 32 13.44 -10.12 5.40
C VAL A 32 13.47 -9.46 4.03
N LEU A 33 14.14 -8.30 3.92
CA LEU A 33 14.18 -7.46 2.73
C LEU A 33 15.59 -7.37 2.16
N GLY A 34 15.71 -7.36 0.81
CA GLY A 34 16.96 -7.17 0.10
C GLY A 34 17.59 -8.44 -0.43
N ALA A 35 18.82 -8.33 -0.94
CA ALA A 35 19.52 -9.43 -1.64
C ALA A 35 19.75 -10.69 -0.77
N ARG A 36 19.72 -10.56 0.55
CA ARG A 36 19.82 -11.66 1.53
C ARG A 36 18.46 -12.03 2.13
N GLY A 37 17.40 -11.26 1.84
CA GLY A 37 16.05 -11.47 2.33
C GLY A 37 15.23 -12.40 1.46
N ASP A 38 13.91 -12.44 1.73
CA ASP A 38 12.97 -13.24 0.95
C ASP A 38 12.53 -12.53 -0.35
N PHE A 39 12.71 -11.18 -0.42
CA PHE A 39 12.34 -10.32 -1.55
C PHE A 39 13.37 -9.24 -1.86
N ILE A 40 13.43 -8.85 -3.14
CA ILE A 40 14.12 -7.67 -3.63
C ILE A 40 13.08 -6.74 -4.23
N THR A 41 12.82 -5.62 -3.58
CA THR A 41 11.83 -4.61 -3.99
C THR A 41 12.40 -3.63 -5.02
N SER A 42 11.54 -2.91 -5.76
CA SER A 42 12.00 -1.97 -6.79
C SER A 42 13.01 -0.93 -6.31
N PRO A 43 12.89 -0.31 -5.12
CA PRO A 43 13.90 0.61 -4.57
C PRO A 43 15.25 -0.06 -4.31
N GLU A 44 15.27 -1.35 -3.93
CA GLU A 44 16.50 -2.09 -3.69
C GLU A 44 17.19 -2.55 -4.98
N VAL A 45 16.42 -2.68 -6.07
CA VAL A 45 16.97 -2.95 -7.40
C VAL A 45 17.76 -1.76 -7.92
N SER A 46 17.24 -0.54 -7.78
CA SER A 46 17.89 0.65 -8.33
C SER A 46 17.39 1.94 -7.68
N GLN A 47 18.32 2.81 -7.28
CA GLN A 47 18.03 4.17 -6.83
C GLN A 47 17.23 5.02 -7.85
N VAL A 48 17.33 4.66 -9.15
CA VAL A 48 16.60 5.36 -10.21
C VAL A 48 15.09 5.30 -10.01
N PHE A 49 14.59 4.22 -9.41
CA PHE A 49 13.18 4.09 -9.08
C PHE A 49 12.72 5.23 -8.15
N GLY A 50 13.35 5.41 -6.99
CA GLY A 50 13.03 6.47 -6.05
C GLY A 50 13.28 7.88 -6.63
N GLU A 51 14.32 8.05 -7.45
CA GLU A 51 14.59 9.33 -8.12
C GLU A 51 13.45 9.74 -9.07
N LEU A 52 12.91 8.81 -9.86
CA LEU A 52 11.82 9.09 -10.79
C LEU A 52 10.50 9.36 -10.06
N LEU A 53 10.21 8.62 -8.98
CA LEU A 53 9.06 8.92 -8.13
C LEU A 53 9.17 10.33 -7.52
N ALA A 54 10.36 10.69 -7.07
CA ALA A 54 10.62 12.06 -6.56
C ALA A 54 10.34 13.14 -7.61
N ILE A 55 10.75 12.94 -8.87
CA ILE A 55 10.48 13.87 -9.98
C ILE A 55 8.97 14.03 -10.18
N PHE A 56 8.19 12.95 -10.14
CA PHE A 56 6.73 13.03 -10.20
C PHE A 56 6.17 13.95 -9.10
N PHE A 57 6.56 13.74 -7.84
CA PHE A 57 6.05 14.52 -6.72
C PHE A 57 6.48 15.99 -6.77
N VAL A 58 7.72 16.26 -7.16
CA VAL A 58 8.20 17.65 -7.38
C VAL A 58 7.35 18.35 -8.44
N ALA A 59 7.12 17.68 -9.58
CA ALA A 59 6.32 18.25 -10.66
C ALA A 59 4.86 18.51 -10.22
N ARG A 60 4.26 17.57 -9.46
CA ARG A 60 2.90 17.76 -8.93
C ARG A 60 2.80 18.93 -7.97
N TRP A 61 3.71 19.03 -7.01
CA TRP A 61 3.72 20.12 -6.06
C TRP A 61 3.93 21.49 -6.77
N GLN A 62 4.85 21.56 -7.71
CA GLN A 62 5.09 22.77 -8.49
C GLN A 62 3.86 23.25 -9.26
N ASN A 63 3.02 22.34 -9.72
CA ASN A 63 1.83 22.65 -10.48
C ASN A 63 0.61 22.99 -9.60
N THR A 64 0.58 22.50 -8.34
CA THR A 64 -0.64 22.57 -7.52
C THR A 64 -0.49 23.35 -6.21
N ALA A 65 0.72 23.49 -5.65
CA ALA A 65 0.87 24.02 -4.29
C ALA A 65 2.25 24.62 -3.98
N ARG A 66 2.81 25.44 -4.86
CA ARG A 66 4.20 25.93 -4.82
C ARG A 66 4.69 26.49 -3.48
N ASP A 67 3.82 27.07 -2.67
CA ASP A 67 4.16 27.74 -1.42
C ASP A 67 3.66 26.99 -0.17
N ALA A 68 3.00 25.85 -0.35
CA ALA A 68 2.45 25.10 0.78
C ALA A 68 3.55 24.32 1.53
N PRO A 69 3.48 24.23 2.87
CA PRO A 69 4.28 23.28 3.63
C PRO A 69 4.03 21.86 3.13
N LEU A 70 5.07 21.04 3.15
CA LEU A 70 5.07 19.70 2.59
C LEU A 70 5.14 18.66 3.70
N ARG A 71 4.26 17.67 3.60
CA ARG A 71 4.26 16.48 4.44
C ARG A 71 4.45 15.24 3.56
N LEU A 72 5.45 14.43 3.88
CA LEU A 72 5.73 13.15 3.24
C LEU A 72 5.14 12.03 4.09
N VAL A 73 4.38 11.12 3.48
CA VAL A 73 3.82 9.94 4.14
C VAL A 73 4.23 8.70 3.34
N GLU A 74 4.85 7.71 3.98
CA GLU A 74 5.17 6.44 3.36
C GLU A 74 4.55 5.29 4.15
N LEU A 75 3.87 4.38 3.44
CA LEU A 75 3.21 3.21 4.03
C LEU A 75 4.08 1.97 3.77
N GLY A 76 4.52 1.30 4.84
CA GLY A 76 5.40 0.15 4.74
C GLY A 76 6.76 0.50 4.12
N PRO A 77 7.54 1.43 4.71
CA PRO A 77 8.78 1.93 4.11
C PRO A 77 9.92 0.90 4.06
N GLY A 78 9.71 -0.29 4.61
CA GLY A 78 10.75 -1.32 4.68
C GLY A 78 12.01 -0.81 5.35
N LYS A 79 13.15 -0.86 4.67
CA LYS A 79 14.44 -0.33 5.19
C LYS A 79 14.58 1.20 5.03
N GLY A 80 13.58 1.89 4.49
CA GLY A 80 13.63 3.33 4.22
C GLY A 80 14.38 3.72 2.94
N THR A 81 14.69 2.75 2.08
CA THR A 81 15.48 2.96 0.85
C THR A 81 14.77 3.92 -0.10
N LEU A 82 13.46 3.73 -0.34
CA LEU A 82 12.68 4.56 -1.25
C LEU A 82 12.67 6.02 -0.82
N LEU A 83 12.31 6.28 0.45
CA LEU A 83 12.27 7.65 0.97
C LEU A 83 13.66 8.30 0.96
N ALA A 84 14.72 7.55 1.31
CA ALA A 84 16.09 8.06 1.27
C ALA A 84 16.52 8.47 -0.14
N ASP A 85 16.18 7.69 -1.18
CA ASP A 85 16.44 8.03 -2.58
C ASP A 85 15.65 9.26 -3.02
N MET A 86 14.37 9.35 -2.62
CA MET A 86 13.55 10.52 -2.87
C MET A 86 14.12 11.77 -2.18
N LEU A 87 14.52 11.70 -0.91
CA LEU A 87 15.09 12.84 -0.18
C LEU A 87 16.37 13.38 -0.82
N ARG A 88 17.28 12.50 -1.26
CA ARG A 88 18.49 12.89 -2.00
C ARG A 88 18.14 13.60 -3.31
N THR A 89 17.07 13.20 -3.97
CA THR A 89 16.59 13.83 -5.18
C THR A 89 15.92 15.17 -4.89
N PHE A 90 15.04 15.24 -3.87
CA PHE A 90 14.37 16.47 -3.43
C PHE A 90 15.36 17.58 -3.07
N ALA A 91 16.51 17.23 -2.47
CA ALA A 91 17.55 18.18 -2.11
C ALA A 91 18.10 18.99 -3.32
N ARG A 92 17.90 18.49 -4.54
CA ARG A 92 18.27 19.19 -5.78
C ARG A 92 17.24 20.25 -6.22
N PHE A 93 16.05 20.26 -5.60
CA PHE A 93 14.95 21.17 -5.89
C PHE A 93 14.67 22.07 -4.68
N ALA A 94 15.51 23.09 -4.50
CA ALA A 94 15.55 23.91 -3.29
C ALA A 94 14.18 24.44 -2.80
N PRO A 95 13.25 24.95 -3.65
CA PRO A 95 11.93 25.38 -3.18
C PRO A 95 11.11 24.24 -2.58
N PHE A 96 11.06 23.07 -3.25
CA PHE A 96 10.39 21.87 -2.77
C PHE A 96 11.02 21.36 -1.47
N TYR A 97 12.34 21.26 -1.45
CA TYR A 97 13.07 20.72 -0.31
C TYR A 97 12.90 21.56 0.96
N ARG A 98 12.93 22.90 0.85
CA ARG A 98 12.68 23.80 1.99
C ARG A 98 11.27 23.67 2.56
N SER A 99 10.29 23.35 1.72
CA SER A 99 8.90 23.17 2.14
C SER A 99 8.64 21.89 2.93
N ILE A 100 9.54 20.89 2.90
CA ILE A 100 9.38 19.65 3.67
C ILE A 100 9.49 19.95 5.16
N LYS A 101 8.42 19.66 5.91
CA LYS A 101 8.33 19.88 7.37
C LYS A 101 8.11 18.58 8.15
N ASP A 102 7.34 17.64 7.61
CA ASP A 102 6.97 16.42 8.30
C ASP A 102 7.22 15.18 7.42
N ILE A 103 7.72 14.12 8.03
CA ILE A 103 7.81 12.76 7.50
C ILE A 103 7.02 11.85 8.43
N HIS A 104 5.98 11.21 7.91
CA HIS A 104 5.15 10.24 8.62
C HIS A 104 5.35 8.86 7.99
N LEU A 105 5.70 7.87 8.81
CA LEU A 105 5.95 6.51 8.37
C LEU A 105 4.96 5.56 9.03
N VAL A 106 4.34 4.67 8.24
CA VAL A 106 3.46 3.63 8.79
C VAL A 106 4.27 2.34 8.89
N GLU A 107 4.67 2.00 10.11
CA GLU A 107 5.53 0.86 10.43
C GLU A 107 5.21 0.34 11.83
N THR A 108 5.33 -0.98 12.04
CA THR A 108 5.10 -1.64 13.33
C THR A 108 6.35 -2.31 13.91
N SER A 109 7.37 -2.54 13.09
CA SER A 109 8.62 -3.19 13.50
C SER A 109 9.61 -2.18 14.07
N PRO A 110 9.97 -2.25 15.36
CA PRO A 110 11.00 -1.37 15.95
C PRO A 110 12.34 -1.46 15.23
N GLY A 111 12.74 -2.67 14.80
CA GLY A 111 13.99 -2.86 14.06
C GLY A 111 14.01 -2.18 12.70
N LEU A 112 12.87 -2.17 11.98
CA LEU A 112 12.73 -1.42 10.73
C LEU A 112 12.69 0.09 10.98
N MET A 113 12.03 0.56 12.04
CA MET A 113 12.00 1.99 12.40
C MET A 113 13.42 2.55 12.61
N GLU A 114 14.31 1.79 13.29
CA GLU A 114 15.71 2.18 13.48
C GLU A 114 16.47 2.26 12.14
N LEU A 115 16.28 1.29 11.25
CA LEU A 115 16.89 1.31 9.92
C LEU A 115 16.39 2.49 9.09
N GLN A 116 15.09 2.78 9.15
CA GLN A 116 14.46 3.91 8.47
C GLN A 116 15.01 5.23 8.98
N TYR A 117 15.12 5.40 10.31
CA TYR A 117 15.72 6.60 10.90
C TYR A 117 17.14 6.83 10.37
N ASN A 118 17.99 5.82 10.43
CA ASN A 118 19.37 5.89 9.98
C ASN A 118 19.47 6.18 8.45
N ALA A 119 18.58 5.60 7.64
CA ALA A 119 18.55 5.82 6.20
C ALA A 119 18.15 7.27 5.86
N ILE A 120 17.18 7.83 6.58
CA ILE A 120 16.71 9.21 6.42
C ILE A 120 17.82 10.17 6.89
N GLU A 121 18.39 9.98 8.09
CA GLU A 121 19.46 10.81 8.63
C GLU A 121 20.64 10.89 7.65
N LYS A 122 21.08 9.74 7.14
CA LYS A 122 22.14 9.66 6.12
C LYS A 122 21.75 10.39 4.81
N ALA A 123 20.49 10.33 4.40
CA ALA A 123 20.04 11.04 3.20
C ALA A 123 20.01 12.56 3.38
N LEU A 124 19.95 13.05 4.62
CA LEU A 124 19.97 14.46 4.97
C LEU A 124 21.40 15.02 5.14
N GLU A 125 22.42 14.17 5.24
CA GLU A 125 23.82 14.61 5.38
C GLU A 125 24.22 15.61 4.27
N GLY A 126 24.79 16.73 4.68
CA GLY A 126 25.26 17.78 3.75
C GLY A 126 24.15 18.59 3.06
N THR A 127 22.87 18.34 3.36
CA THR A 127 21.75 19.07 2.76
C THR A 127 21.33 20.34 3.51
N GLY A 128 21.85 20.53 4.73
CA GLY A 128 21.47 21.63 5.62
C GLY A 128 20.20 21.36 6.44
N LYS A 129 19.54 20.23 6.26
CA LYS A 129 18.39 19.82 7.09
C LYS A 129 18.80 18.77 8.13
N ARG A 130 18.07 18.74 9.26
CA ARG A 130 18.23 17.76 10.35
C ARG A 130 16.89 17.22 10.79
N LEU A 131 16.90 16.00 11.34
CA LEU A 131 15.73 15.41 11.97
C LEU A 131 15.49 16.01 13.36
N VAL A 132 14.22 16.16 13.69
CA VAL A 132 13.76 16.53 15.04
C VAL A 132 12.69 15.57 15.51
N SER A 133 12.52 15.49 16.82
CA SER A 133 11.58 14.57 17.46
C SER A 133 10.12 14.96 17.19
N ALA A 134 9.23 13.95 17.29
CA ALA A 134 7.79 14.09 17.06
C ALA A 134 7.10 15.06 18.03
N ASP A 135 7.66 15.25 19.25
CA ASP A 135 7.14 16.13 20.29
C ASP A 135 7.51 17.62 20.08
N GLN A 136 8.32 17.95 19.08
CA GLN A 136 8.64 19.32 18.77
C GLN A 136 7.48 20.04 18.09
N GLU A 137 6.88 21.02 18.78
CA GLU A 137 5.71 21.75 18.29
C GLU A 137 6.01 22.61 17.05
N VAL A 138 7.17 23.28 17.04
CA VAL A 138 7.58 24.16 15.95
C VAL A 138 8.76 23.55 15.20
N VAL A 139 8.59 23.37 13.90
CA VAL A 139 9.63 22.86 13.00
C VAL A 139 10.28 24.04 12.28
N GLY A 140 11.57 24.25 12.50
CA GLY A 140 12.38 25.30 11.87
C GLY A 140 12.51 25.12 10.35
N GLU A 141 13.13 26.09 9.68
CA GLU A 141 13.33 26.00 8.22
C GLU A 141 14.24 24.81 7.86
N ASP A 142 15.27 24.58 8.66
CA ASP A 142 16.27 23.52 8.45
C ASP A 142 15.93 22.22 9.21
N GLU A 143 14.70 22.08 9.65
CA GLU A 143 14.26 20.92 10.43
C GLU A 143 13.18 20.13 9.70
N ILE A 144 13.18 18.81 9.93
CA ILE A 144 12.14 17.89 9.47
C ILE A 144 11.75 17.05 10.68
N ARG A 145 10.47 17.06 11.03
CA ARG A 145 9.92 16.20 12.07
C ARG A 145 9.62 14.82 11.49
N VAL A 146 10.08 13.77 12.15
CA VAL A 146 9.79 12.38 11.79
C VAL A 146 8.93 11.72 12.86
N GLU A 147 7.89 10.99 12.40
CA GLU A 147 6.96 10.28 13.30
C GLU A 147 6.53 8.95 12.68
N TRP A 148 6.43 7.90 13.51
CA TRP A 148 5.96 6.58 13.14
C TRP A 148 4.57 6.31 13.67
N PHE A 149 3.76 5.66 12.84
CA PHE A 149 2.39 5.29 13.14
C PHE A 149 2.20 3.79 12.95
N PRO A 150 1.51 3.09 13.87
CA PRO A 150 1.29 1.65 13.73
C PRO A 150 0.24 1.30 12.67
N LEU A 151 -0.62 2.23 12.31
CA LEU A 151 -1.72 2.03 11.35
C LEU A 151 -1.88 3.26 10.47
N VAL A 152 -2.33 3.06 9.24
CA VAL A 152 -2.63 4.15 8.30
C VAL A 152 -3.69 5.10 8.88
N ASP A 153 -4.68 4.57 9.60
CA ASP A 153 -5.75 5.35 10.23
C ASP A 153 -5.25 6.27 11.36
N SER A 154 -4.10 5.96 11.94
CA SER A 154 -3.48 6.78 13.00
C SER A 154 -2.77 8.01 12.45
N VAL A 155 -2.41 8.04 11.17
CA VAL A 155 -1.78 9.19 10.52
C VAL A 155 -2.78 10.36 10.50
N PRO A 156 -2.47 11.55 11.07
CA PRO A 156 -3.44 12.64 11.13
C PRO A 156 -3.76 13.19 9.73
N ILE A 157 -5.04 13.51 9.50
CA ILE A 157 -5.46 14.28 8.32
C ILE A 157 -5.10 15.75 8.56
N ARG A 158 -4.43 16.37 7.61
CA ARG A 158 -4.01 17.77 7.68
C ARG A 158 -4.41 18.51 6.41
N SER A 159 -5.10 19.61 6.57
CA SER A 159 -5.52 20.47 5.45
C SER A 159 -4.55 21.63 5.21
N ASP A 160 -3.66 21.91 6.14
CA ASP A 160 -2.70 23.01 6.16
C ASP A 160 -1.40 22.74 5.40
N SER A 161 -1.20 21.49 4.97
CA SER A 161 -0.01 21.06 4.24
C SER A 161 -0.36 20.28 2.99
N TRP A 162 0.44 20.41 1.95
CA TRP A 162 0.37 19.55 0.78
C TRP A 162 0.92 18.16 1.15
N THR A 163 0.13 17.13 0.93
CA THR A 163 0.49 15.78 1.37
C THR A 163 0.94 14.92 0.19
N MET A 164 2.18 14.44 0.27
CA MET A 164 2.69 13.37 -0.57
C MET A 164 2.43 12.02 0.12
N VAL A 165 1.87 11.05 -0.59
CA VAL A 165 1.72 9.67 -0.08
C VAL A 165 2.39 8.68 -1.03
N ALA A 166 3.27 7.83 -0.52
CA ALA A 166 3.84 6.69 -1.24
C ALA A 166 3.44 5.38 -0.55
N ALA A 167 2.93 4.42 -1.30
CA ALA A 167 2.67 3.05 -0.87
C ALA A 167 3.22 2.11 -1.93
N HIS A 168 4.33 1.45 -1.64
CA HIS A 168 5.02 0.54 -2.54
C HIS A 168 5.12 -0.85 -1.89
N GLU A 169 4.56 -1.87 -2.54
CA GLU A 169 4.48 -3.24 -1.99
C GLU A 169 3.92 -3.24 -0.55
N PHE A 170 2.78 -2.58 -0.38
CA PHE A 170 2.08 -2.46 0.90
C PHE A 170 0.74 -3.20 0.89
N PHE A 171 0.02 -3.14 -0.22
CA PHE A 171 -1.34 -3.66 -0.32
C PHE A 171 -1.40 -5.17 -0.48
N ASP A 172 -0.40 -5.78 -1.09
CA ASP A 172 -0.26 -7.22 -1.29
C ASP A 172 -0.14 -8.00 0.02
N ALA A 173 0.44 -7.37 1.06
CA ALA A 173 0.60 -7.92 2.41
C ALA A 173 -0.64 -7.73 3.31
N LEU A 174 -1.67 -7.02 2.86
CA LEU A 174 -2.86 -6.78 3.68
C LEU A 174 -3.76 -8.03 3.76
N PRO A 175 -4.38 -8.27 4.93
CA PRO A 175 -5.25 -9.42 5.15
C PRO A 175 -6.35 -9.54 4.11
N THR A 176 -6.48 -10.72 3.53
CA THR A 176 -7.39 -11.00 2.42
C THR A 176 -8.31 -12.17 2.78
N HIS A 177 -9.62 -11.99 2.56
CA HIS A 177 -10.62 -13.04 2.63
C HIS A 177 -10.75 -13.73 1.27
N ILE A 178 -10.89 -15.05 1.29
CA ILE A 178 -11.10 -15.87 0.07
C ILE A 178 -12.52 -16.42 0.13
N PHE A 179 -13.31 -16.18 -0.90
CA PHE A 179 -14.67 -16.69 -1.03
C PHE A 179 -14.76 -17.59 -2.26
N GLU A 180 -15.46 -18.70 -2.11
CA GLU A 180 -15.75 -19.65 -3.19
C GLU A 180 -17.24 -19.57 -3.56
N ARG A 181 -17.53 -19.41 -4.85
CA ARG A 181 -18.89 -19.41 -5.37
C ARG A 181 -19.48 -20.82 -5.22
N SER A 182 -20.66 -20.93 -4.61
CA SER A 182 -21.48 -22.13 -4.56
C SER A 182 -22.80 -21.91 -5.26
N ASN A 183 -23.63 -22.97 -5.40
CA ASN A 183 -24.95 -22.84 -5.98
C ASN A 183 -25.85 -21.89 -5.18
N ASP A 184 -25.66 -21.81 -3.86
CA ASP A 184 -26.48 -21.06 -2.92
C ASP A 184 -25.86 -19.71 -2.51
N GLY A 185 -24.79 -19.26 -3.19
CA GLY A 185 -24.12 -18.01 -2.87
C GLY A 185 -22.60 -18.14 -2.73
N PHE A 186 -22.00 -17.43 -1.77
CA PHE A 186 -20.57 -17.49 -1.50
C PHE A 186 -20.30 -18.13 -0.14
N LYS A 187 -19.35 -19.04 -0.11
CA LYS A 187 -18.78 -19.63 1.10
C LYS A 187 -17.38 -19.08 1.32
N GLU A 188 -17.04 -18.85 2.58
CA GLU A 188 -15.70 -18.37 2.93
C GLU A 188 -14.73 -19.55 3.02
N VAL A 189 -13.53 -19.40 2.48
CA VAL A 189 -12.44 -20.36 2.62
C VAL A 189 -11.70 -20.04 3.91
N LEU A 190 -11.69 -20.98 4.82
CA LEU A 190 -11.13 -20.88 6.17
C LEU A 190 -9.95 -21.83 6.34
N VAL A 191 -9.13 -21.56 7.35
CA VAL A 191 -8.05 -22.48 7.78
C VAL A 191 -8.54 -23.27 8.98
N ASP A 192 -8.43 -24.59 8.90
CA ASP A 192 -8.74 -25.56 9.96
C ASP A 192 -7.51 -26.36 10.35
N VAL A 193 -7.49 -26.88 11.57
CA VAL A 193 -6.43 -27.76 12.07
C VAL A 193 -6.78 -29.21 11.74
N GLU A 194 -5.91 -29.91 11.01
CA GLU A 194 -6.05 -31.33 10.76
C GLU A 194 -5.81 -32.09 12.05
N ARG A 195 -6.90 -32.58 12.65
CA ARG A 195 -6.84 -33.45 13.83
C ARG A 195 -6.65 -34.88 13.36
N GLY A 196 -5.51 -35.48 13.66
CA GLY A 196 -5.20 -36.85 13.26
C GLY A 196 -6.37 -37.83 13.60
N GLY A 197 -6.97 -38.41 12.56
CA GLY A 197 -7.91 -39.54 12.65
C GLY A 197 -9.39 -39.24 12.66
N GLN A 198 -9.87 -37.99 12.59
CA GLN A 198 -11.31 -37.71 12.43
C GLN A 198 -11.57 -36.67 11.34
N SER A 199 -12.04 -37.14 10.20
CA SER A 199 -12.64 -36.29 9.15
C SER A 199 -14.04 -35.85 9.62
N GLY A 200 -14.20 -34.61 10.06
CA GLY A 200 -15.51 -34.04 10.36
C GLY A 200 -15.38 -32.67 11.04
N ILE A 201 -16.14 -31.70 10.57
CA ILE A 201 -16.34 -30.42 11.27
C ILE A 201 -17.04 -30.77 12.61
N THR A 202 -16.28 -30.78 13.71
CA THR A 202 -16.87 -30.86 15.04
C THR A 202 -17.25 -29.45 15.46
N VAL A 203 -18.52 -29.09 15.35
CA VAL A 203 -19.08 -27.92 16.02
C VAL A 203 -18.94 -28.13 17.51
N LEU A 204 -18.01 -27.46 18.17
CA LEU A 204 -17.87 -27.47 19.63
C LEU A 204 -19.16 -26.91 20.24
N LYS A 205 -19.92 -27.73 20.93
CA LYS A 205 -21.04 -27.28 21.75
C LYS A 205 -20.51 -26.62 23.02
N PRO A 206 -21.20 -25.59 23.56
CA PRO A 206 -20.87 -25.08 24.88
C PRO A 206 -20.98 -26.22 25.92
N GLY A 207 -19.86 -26.65 26.45
CA GLY A 207 -19.77 -27.80 27.38
C GLY A 207 -18.66 -28.81 27.07
N ASP A 208 -18.13 -28.84 25.84
CA ASP A 208 -17.07 -29.78 25.45
C ASP A 208 -15.65 -29.38 25.93
N LEU A 209 -15.53 -28.29 26.71
CA LEU A 209 -14.26 -27.80 27.24
C LEU A 209 -13.68 -28.59 28.43
N THR A 210 -14.33 -29.66 28.85
CA THR A 210 -13.93 -30.43 30.06
C THR A 210 -13.40 -31.83 29.81
N SER A 211 -13.32 -32.32 28.56
CA SER A 211 -12.72 -33.62 28.31
C SER A 211 -11.23 -33.53 28.03
N SER A 212 -10.40 -33.85 29.01
CA SER A 212 -8.95 -34.04 28.88
C SER A 212 -8.65 -35.28 28.03
N SER A 213 -8.85 -35.24 26.74
CA SER A 213 -8.25 -36.20 25.82
C SER A 213 -6.79 -35.81 25.66
N LYS A 214 -5.86 -36.66 26.15
CA LYS A 214 -4.42 -36.51 25.95
C LYS A 214 -4.17 -36.28 24.46
N PRO A 215 -3.38 -35.24 24.05
CA PRO A 215 -3.00 -35.08 22.66
C PRO A 215 -2.26 -36.34 22.21
N ALA A 216 -2.64 -36.90 21.07
CA ALA A 216 -1.88 -37.93 20.41
C ALA A 216 -0.46 -37.41 20.18
N VAL A 217 0.54 -38.23 20.56
CA VAL A 217 1.95 -37.99 20.28
C VAL A 217 2.14 -38.08 18.77
N GLY A 218 2.06 -36.97 18.08
CA GLY A 218 2.24 -36.85 16.63
C GLY A 218 2.59 -35.42 16.28
N GLY A 219 3.52 -35.22 15.40
CA GLY A 219 4.12 -33.97 14.91
C GLY A 219 3.37 -32.65 15.01
N PRO A 220 3.93 -31.53 14.56
CA PRO A 220 3.28 -30.22 14.64
C PRO A 220 1.90 -30.27 13.96
N PRO A 221 0.90 -29.51 14.45
CA PRO A 221 -0.44 -29.48 13.86
C PRO A 221 -0.37 -29.10 12.39
N LYS A 222 -1.02 -29.89 11.53
CA LYS A 222 -1.15 -29.57 10.11
C LYS A 222 -2.39 -28.71 9.90
N PHE A 223 -2.28 -27.71 9.04
CA PHE A 223 -3.39 -26.86 8.62
C PHE A 223 -3.95 -27.32 7.27
N ARG A 224 -5.22 -27.02 7.03
CA ARG A 224 -5.89 -27.28 5.74
C ARG A 224 -6.90 -26.19 5.44
N TYR A 225 -7.22 -26.00 4.17
CA TYR A 225 -8.33 -25.15 3.76
C TYR A 225 -9.65 -25.93 3.87
N VAL A 226 -10.67 -25.25 4.39
CA VAL A 226 -12.06 -25.73 4.43
C VAL A 226 -12.99 -24.60 3.99
N THR A 227 -14.12 -24.94 3.37
CA THR A 227 -15.16 -23.95 3.08
C THR A 227 -16.14 -23.90 4.26
N SER A 228 -16.61 -22.70 4.58
CA SER A 228 -17.64 -22.52 5.59
C SER A 228 -18.90 -23.33 5.26
N PRO A 229 -19.63 -23.88 6.24
CA PRO A 229 -20.82 -24.69 6.00
C PRO A 229 -21.97 -23.87 5.35
N GLY A 230 -21.99 -22.57 5.57
CA GLY A 230 -22.95 -21.64 5.02
C GLY A 230 -22.33 -20.25 4.86
N PRO A 231 -23.14 -19.23 4.50
CA PRO A 231 -22.68 -17.86 4.42
C PRO A 231 -22.13 -17.36 5.75
N THR A 232 -20.99 -16.65 5.71
CA THR A 232 -20.44 -15.91 6.85
C THR A 232 -20.85 -14.44 6.79
N PRO A 233 -20.75 -13.66 7.88
CA PRO A 233 -20.95 -12.23 7.83
C PRO A 233 -20.10 -11.55 6.74
N TRP A 234 -18.85 -11.98 6.56
CA TRP A 234 -17.95 -11.47 5.55
C TRP A 234 -18.37 -11.83 4.13
N SER A 235 -18.81 -13.08 3.87
CA SER A 235 -19.31 -13.47 2.54
C SER A 235 -20.58 -12.70 2.16
N LEU A 236 -21.47 -12.42 3.12
CA LEU A 236 -22.67 -11.61 2.91
C LEU A 236 -22.31 -10.15 2.58
N LEU A 237 -21.38 -9.57 3.34
CA LEU A 237 -21.01 -8.16 3.21
C LEU A 237 -20.15 -7.90 1.96
N LEU A 238 -19.12 -8.72 1.74
CA LEU A 238 -18.08 -8.43 0.74
C LEU A 238 -18.36 -9.07 -0.61
N ALA A 239 -18.85 -10.31 -0.65
CA ALA A 239 -19.01 -11.06 -1.90
C ALA A 239 -20.45 -11.05 -2.43
N MET A 240 -21.46 -11.39 -1.59
CA MET A 240 -22.83 -11.59 -2.08
C MET A 240 -23.52 -10.29 -2.51
N ARG A 241 -23.23 -9.17 -1.88
CA ARG A 241 -23.82 -7.85 -2.24
C ARG A 241 -23.09 -7.17 -3.40
N ASN A 242 -21.95 -7.68 -3.81
CA ASN A 242 -21.17 -7.07 -4.86
C ASN A 242 -21.53 -7.62 -6.25
N LYS A 243 -22.21 -6.80 -7.02
CA LYS A 243 -22.67 -7.15 -8.39
C LYS A 243 -21.53 -7.58 -9.33
N ARG A 244 -20.30 -7.16 -9.04
CA ARG A 244 -19.10 -7.51 -9.80
C ARG A 244 -18.84 -9.02 -9.84
N PHE A 245 -19.30 -9.76 -8.84
CA PHE A 245 -19.06 -11.19 -8.72
C PHE A 245 -20.25 -12.06 -9.15
N ASN A 246 -21.30 -11.46 -9.70
CA ASN A 246 -22.49 -12.20 -10.14
C ASN A 246 -22.22 -13.19 -11.27
N SER A 247 -21.20 -12.94 -12.10
CA SER A 247 -20.81 -13.79 -13.24
C SER A 247 -19.97 -15.01 -12.84
N LEU A 248 -19.48 -15.07 -11.59
CA LEU A 248 -18.68 -16.19 -11.14
C LEU A 248 -19.49 -17.48 -11.12
N GLN A 249 -18.88 -18.57 -11.63
CA GLN A 249 -19.45 -19.90 -11.65
C GLN A 249 -19.13 -20.66 -10.35
N PRO A 250 -19.96 -21.65 -9.96
CA PRO A 250 -19.66 -22.51 -8.82
C PRO A 250 -18.25 -23.10 -8.90
N GLY A 251 -17.53 -23.07 -7.77
CA GLY A 251 -16.12 -23.48 -7.66
C GLY A 251 -15.11 -22.37 -7.96
N GLN A 252 -15.51 -21.28 -8.59
CA GLN A 252 -14.62 -20.12 -8.77
C GLN A 252 -14.48 -19.33 -7.47
N ARG A 253 -13.29 -18.79 -7.25
CA ARG A 253 -12.93 -18.04 -6.06
C ARG A 253 -12.75 -16.55 -6.34
N VAL A 254 -12.89 -15.76 -5.30
CA VAL A 254 -12.56 -14.33 -5.28
C VAL A 254 -11.85 -13.98 -3.98
N GLU A 255 -10.84 -13.14 -4.09
CA GLU A 255 -10.02 -12.60 -3.02
C GLU A 255 -10.41 -11.15 -2.77
N ILE A 256 -10.74 -10.79 -1.52
CA ILE A 256 -11.20 -9.45 -1.16
C ILE A 256 -10.52 -9.04 0.15
N SER A 257 -9.86 -7.89 0.15
CA SER A 257 -9.25 -7.28 1.33
C SER A 257 -10.05 -6.04 1.76
N PRO A 258 -10.85 -6.11 2.82
CA PRO A 258 -11.49 -4.92 3.37
C PRO A 258 -10.49 -3.91 3.93
N GLU A 259 -9.35 -4.39 4.44
CA GLU A 259 -8.25 -3.55 4.91
C GLU A 259 -7.60 -2.76 3.77
N ALA A 260 -7.45 -3.36 2.58
CA ALA A 260 -6.96 -2.65 1.41
C ALA A 260 -7.92 -1.53 0.98
N TRP A 261 -9.23 -1.79 1.03
CA TRP A 261 -10.24 -0.76 0.77
C TRP A 261 -10.15 0.39 1.78
N ALA A 262 -10.06 0.07 3.08
CA ALA A 262 -9.96 1.06 4.14
C ALA A 262 -8.67 1.89 4.02
N ALA A 263 -7.52 1.24 3.77
CA ALA A 263 -6.24 1.92 3.57
C ALA A 263 -6.25 2.83 2.34
N ALA A 264 -6.82 2.40 1.22
CA ALA A 264 -6.95 3.24 0.02
C ALA A 264 -7.85 4.45 0.28
N ARG A 265 -8.99 4.26 0.98
CA ARG A 265 -9.84 5.37 1.42
C ARG A 265 -9.07 6.36 2.29
N ARG A 266 -8.28 5.83 3.26
CA ARG A 266 -7.45 6.68 4.12
C ARG A 266 -6.38 7.44 3.34
N ILE A 267 -5.76 6.84 2.35
CA ILE A 267 -4.84 7.54 1.42
C ILE A 267 -5.58 8.70 0.73
N GLY A 268 -6.80 8.49 0.25
CA GLY A 268 -7.60 9.55 -0.35
C GLY A 268 -7.89 10.70 0.63
N GLU A 269 -8.19 10.40 1.90
CA GLU A 269 -8.39 11.40 2.96
C GLU A 269 -7.09 12.18 3.27
N LEU A 270 -5.94 11.48 3.33
CA LEU A 270 -4.63 12.11 3.56
C LEU A 270 -4.25 13.05 2.41
N VAL A 271 -4.41 12.59 1.16
CA VAL A 271 -4.10 13.35 -0.05
C VAL A 271 -5.04 14.56 -0.20
N SER A 272 -6.31 14.41 0.12
CA SER A 272 -7.27 15.54 0.05
C SER A 272 -7.20 16.48 1.25
N GLY A 273 -6.53 16.09 2.34
CA GLY A 273 -6.53 16.84 3.60
C GLY A 273 -7.91 16.90 4.27
N ARG A 274 -8.84 16.02 3.90
CA ARG A 274 -10.21 16.00 4.40
C ARG A 274 -10.70 14.58 4.65
N LYS A 275 -11.50 14.38 5.70
CA LYS A 275 -12.22 13.12 5.90
C LYS A 275 -13.18 12.89 4.74
N ALA A 276 -13.39 11.63 4.37
CA ALA A 276 -14.42 11.28 3.40
C ALA A 276 -15.83 11.65 3.93
N ALA A 277 -16.74 11.93 3.00
CA ALA A 277 -18.14 12.20 3.34
C ALA A 277 -18.75 11.03 4.13
N GLU A 278 -19.60 11.36 5.11
CA GLU A 278 -20.35 10.36 5.87
C GLU A 278 -21.44 9.77 4.95
N VAL A 279 -21.51 8.46 4.88
CA VAL A 279 -22.57 7.76 4.16
C VAL A 279 -23.85 7.85 4.98
N ALA A 280 -24.92 8.34 4.36
CA ALA A 280 -26.22 8.36 5.01
C ALA A 280 -26.71 6.92 5.27
N PRO A 281 -27.15 6.57 6.48
CA PRO A 281 -27.78 5.29 6.74
C PRO A 281 -29.14 5.18 6.01
N GLU A 282 -29.59 3.95 5.74
CA GLU A 282 -30.89 3.70 5.06
C GLU A 282 -32.07 4.30 5.87
N VAL A 283 -31.95 4.32 7.20
CA VAL A 283 -32.92 4.93 8.11
C VAL A 283 -32.17 5.90 9.01
N GLU A 284 -32.50 7.16 8.97
CA GLU A 284 -31.84 8.22 9.73
C GLU A 284 -32.90 9.13 10.40
N GLU A 285 -32.72 9.39 11.70
CA GLU A 285 -33.54 10.38 12.37
C GLU A 285 -33.22 11.80 11.87
N GLU A 286 -34.22 12.70 11.86
CA GLU A 286 -34.05 14.06 11.30
C GLU A 286 -32.99 14.88 12.04
N SER A 287 -32.85 14.67 13.35
CA SER A 287 -31.78 15.29 14.16
C SER A 287 -30.38 14.82 13.75
N ALA A 288 -30.20 13.51 13.51
CA ALA A 288 -28.95 12.91 13.05
C ALA A 288 -28.60 13.38 11.64
N LYS A 289 -29.58 13.42 10.75
CA LYS A 289 -29.45 13.96 9.39
C LYS A 289 -29.01 15.42 9.38
N THR A 290 -29.64 16.27 10.20
CA THR A 290 -29.26 17.68 10.34
C THR A 290 -27.80 17.81 10.79
N ALA A 291 -27.39 17.07 11.82
CA ALA A 291 -26.03 17.08 12.33
C ALA A 291 -25.02 16.58 11.28
N ARG A 292 -25.35 15.53 10.51
CA ARG A 292 -24.51 15.04 9.43
C ARG A 292 -24.36 16.07 8.31
N LEU A 293 -25.43 16.71 7.89
CA LEU A 293 -25.39 17.76 6.86
C LEU A 293 -24.56 18.98 7.32
N GLN A 294 -24.64 19.33 8.61
CA GLN A 294 -23.81 20.40 9.17
C GLN A 294 -22.32 20.03 9.15
N ARG A 295 -21.95 18.81 9.61
CA ARG A 295 -20.55 18.32 9.52
C ARG A 295 -20.05 18.29 8.09
N GLU A 296 -20.90 17.89 7.14
CA GLU A 296 -20.53 17.89 5.71
C GLU A 296 -20.30 19.31 5.18
N ALA A 297 -21.15 20.28 5.57
CA ALA A 297 -20.95 21.67 5.21
C ALA A 297 -19.64 22.24 5.77
N GLU A 298 -19.33 21.95 7.04
CA GLU A 298 -18.06 22.35 7.68
C GLU A 298 -16.85 21.69 6.97
N ARG A 299 -16.96 20.39 6.63
CA ARG A 299 -15.94 19.64 5.90
C ARG A 299 -15.60 20.30 4.56
N VAL A 300 -16.60 20.64 3.77
CA VAL A 300 -16.42 21.24 2.44
C VAL A 300 -15.89 22.68 2.53
N GLN A 301 -16.26 23.42 3.57
CA GLN A 301 -15.78 24.79 3.79
C GLN A 301 -14.33 24.86 4.28
N THR A 302 -13.78 23.79 4.85
CA THR A 302 -12.39 23.76 5.32
C THR A 302 -11.44 23.86 4.11
N PRO A 303 -10.56 24.88 4.04
CA PRO A 303 -9.54 24.96 3.00
C PRO A 303 -8.61 23.74 3.06
N SER A 304 -8.04 23.34 1.92
CA SER A 304 -7.04 22.29 1.85
C SER A 304 -5.97 22.61 0.81
N GLN A 305 -4.74 22.23 1.12
CA GLN A 305 -3.62 22.35 0.20
C GLN A 305 -3.60 21.22 -0.83
N GLY A 306 -4.43 20.18 -0.66
CA GLY A 306 -4.45 19.02 -1.54
C GLY A 306 -3.20 18.13 -1.39
N GLY A 307 -2.89 17.38 -2.44
CA GLY A 307 -1.78 16.45 -2.41
C GLY A 307 -1.71 15.53 -3.62
N ALA A 308 -0.74 14.63 -3.59
CA ALA A 308 -0.61 13.55 -4.55
C ALA A 308 -0.17 12.24 -3.89
N GLY A 309 -0.61 11.11 -4.43
CA GLY A 309 -0.22 9.79 -3.97
C GLY A 309 0.18 8.88 -5.12
N LEU A 310 1.04 7.91 -4.82
CA LEU A 310 1.36 6.78 -5.68
C LEU A 310 1.16 5.48 -4.90
N ILE A 311 0.35 4.59 -5.45
CA ILE A 311 0.17 3.21 -4.98
C ILE A 311 0.79 2.32 -6.04
N ILE A 312 1.83 1.59 -5.67
CA ILE A 312 2.63 0.77 -6.60
C ILE A 312 2.67 -0.65 -6.05
N ASP A 313 2.11 -1.59 -6.79
CA ASP A 313 2.02 -2.97 -6.35
C ASP A 313 1.80 -3.91 -7.55
N TYR A 314 1.99 -5.21 -7.35
CA TYR A 314 1.66 -6.19 -8.37
C TYR A 314 0.18 -6.59 -8.31
N GLY A 315 -0.46 -6.59 -9.46
CA GLY A 315 -1.89 -6.81 -9.57
C GLY A 315 -2.47 -6.30 -10.88
N ASP A 316 -3.77 -6.05 -10.88
CA ASP A 316 -4.47 -5.49 -12.04
C ASP A 316 -5.81 -4.86 -11.62
N GLU A 317 -6.50 -4.20 -12.55
CA GLU A 317 -7.85 -3.63 -12.33
C GLU A 317 -8.94 -4.71 -12.43
N LYS A 318 -8.73 -5.83 -11.73
CA LYS A 318 -9.64 -6.97 -11.69
C LYS A 318 -9.58 -7.71 -10.35
N ALA A 319 -10.63 -8.47 -10.05
CA ALA A 319 -10.60 -9.40 -8.93
C ALA A 319 -9.74 -10.63 -9.25
N PHE A 320 -9.09 -11.15 -8.23
CA PHE A 320 -8.32 -12.37 -8.27
C PHE A 320 -9.02 -13.46 -7.44
N GLY A 321 -8.68 -14.71 -7.64
CA GLY A 321 -9.28 -15.83 -6.94
C GLY A 321 -8.33 -17.01 -6.70
N GLY A 322 -7.04 -16.83 -6.95
CA GLY A 322 -6.01 -17.84 -6.78
C GLY A 322 -4.62 -17.22 -6.75
N SER A 323 -4.52 -15.98 -6.28
CA SER A 323 -3.26 -15.25 -6.22
C SER A 323 -2.58 -15.34 -4.85
N PHE A 324 -3.31 -15.72 -3.81
CA PHE A 324 -2.77 -15.87 -2.46
C PHE A 324 -1.67 -16.95 -2.41
N ARG A 325 -0.49 -16.59 -1.94
CA ARG A 325 0.70 -17.41 -1.92
C ARG A 325 1.64 -17.04 -0.78
N ALA A 326 2.63 -17.87 -0.54
CA ALA A 326 3.68 -17.65 0.46
C ALA A 326 5.05 -17.70 -0.18
N PHE A 327 5.96 -16.86 0.31
CA PHE A 327 7.35 -16.86 -0.12
C PHE A 327 8.30 -17.03 1.06
N ARG A 328 9.37 -17.79 0.83
CA ARG A 328 10.50 -17.96 1.75
C ARG A 328 11.76 -18.23 0.95
N SER A 329 12.83 -17.45 1.19
CA SER A 329 14.11 -17.55 0.47
C SER A 329 13.94 -17.54 -1.05
N HIS A 330 13.17 -16.57 -1.57
CA HIS A 330 12.85 -16.38 -3.00
C HIS A 330 12.10 -17.56 -3.66
N LYS A 331 11.48 -18.44 -2.88
CA LYS A 331 10.73 -19.59 -3.40
C LYS A 331 9.29 -19.55 -2.90
N ILE A 332 8.37 -19.98 -3.77
CA ILE A 332 6.99 -20.20 -3.38
C ILE A 332 6.94 -21.45 -2.48
N VAL A 333 6.30 -21.29 -1.31
CA VAL A 333 6.07 -22.35 -0.32
C VAL A 333 4.57 -22.50 -0.03
N ASP A 334 4.18 -23.56 0.69
CA ASP A 334 2.79 -23.73 1.12
C ASP A 334 2.45 -22.65 2.19
N PRO A 335 1.40 -21.82 1.98
CA PRO A 335 0.99 -20.82 2.97
C PRO A 335 0.56 -21.39 4.32
N LEU A 336 0.25 -22.68 4.40
CA LEU A 336 -0.16 -23.37 5.62
C LEU A 336 1.02 -24.01 6.37
N GLU A 337 2.21 -24.02 5.77
CA GLU A 337 3.42 -24.56 6.39
C GLU A 337 4.15 -23.48 7.19
N ASP A 338 4.51 -23.79 8.43
CA ASP A 338 5.28 -22.89 9.32
C ASP A 338 4.71 -21.46 9.41
N PRO A 339 3.50 -21.22 9.96
CA PRO A 339 2.91 -19.89 10.08
C PRO A 339 3.84 -18.87 10.75
N GLY A 340 3.97 -17.69 10.16
CA GLY A 340 4.88 -16.64 10.64
C GLY A 340 6.33 -16.77 10.12
N LYS A 341 6.64 -17.81 9.33
CA LYS A 341 7.98 -18.04 8.77
C LYS A 341 8.08 -17.77 7.26
N ALA A 342 7.00 -17.36 6.64
CA ALA A 342 6.93 -17.02 5.23
C ALA A 342 6.15 -15.72 5.05
N ASP A 343 6.51 -14.95 4.03
CA ASP A 343 5.74 -13.81 3.62
C ASP A 343 4.48 -14.26 2.87
N LEU A 344 3.33 -13.73 3.26
CA LEU A 344 2.03 -14.08 2.70
C LEU A 344 1.51 -12.92 1.86
N THR A 345 1.33 -13.15 0.58
CA THR A 345 0.93 -12.11 -0.35
C THR A 345 -0.27 -12.52 -1.21
N ALA A 346 -0.99 -11.51 -1.70
CA ALA A 346 -2.04 -11.66 -2.70
C ALA A 346 -1.93 -10.55 -3.75
N ASN A 347 -2.36 -10.79 -4.98
CA ASN A 347 -2.38 -9.75 -6.00
C ASN A 347 -3.39 -8.67 -5.65
N VAL A 348 -3.02 -7.42 -5.89
CA VAL A 348 -3.83 -6.25 -5.57
C VAL A 348 -4.90 -6.03 -6.64
N ASP A 349 -6.16 -5.95 -6.21
CA ASP A 349 -7.28 -5.52 -7.03
C ASP A 349 -7.38 -4.00 -7.07
N PHE A 350 -6.77 -3.37 -8.05
CA PHE A 350 -6.75 -1.91 -8.19
C PHE A 350 -8.13 -1.29 -8.43
N TRP A 351 -9.09 -2.06 -8.99
CA TRP A 351 -10.46 -1.59 -9.06
C TRP A 351 -11.07 -1.40 -7.66
N HIS A 352 -10.76 -2.32 -6.75
CA HIS A 352 -11.20 -2.25 -5.36
C HIS A 352 -10.64 -1.01 -4.66
N LEU A 353 -9.34 -0.70 -4.88
CA LEU A 353 -8.71 0.51 -4.35
C LEU A 353 -9.32 1.79 -4.95
N LYS A 354 -9.53 1.82 -6.26
CA LYS A 354 -10.19 2.95 -6.93
C LYS A 354 -11.59 3.19 -6.36
N SER A 355 -12.36 2.12 -6.09
CA SER A 355 -13.69 2.23 -5.51
C SER A 355 -13.68 2.91 -4.13
N ALA A 356 -12.65 2.68 -3.33
CA ALA A 356 -12.44 3.35 -2.05
C ALA A 356 -12.09 4.84 -2.23
N LEU A 357 -11.17 5.14 -3.13
CA LEU A 357 -10.75 6.52 -3.44
C LEU A 357 -11.90 7.38 -3.94
N PHE A 358 -12.83 6.83 -4.74
CA PHE A 358 -14.02 7.55 -5.20
C PHE A 358 -14.97 7.98 -4.07
N THR A 359 -14.83 7.42 -2.86
CA THR A 359 -15.59 7.87 -1.69
C THR A 359 -14.98 9.09 -0.99
N THR A 360 -13.84 9.60 -1.47
CA THR A 360 -13.10 10.73 -0.91
C THR A 360 -13.07 11.94 -1.87
N ASP A 361 -12.51 13.05 -1.42
CA ASP A 361 -12.29 14.22 -2.27
C ASP A 361 -11.04 14.10 -3.17
N ALA A 362 -10.18 13.12 -2.93
CA ALA A 362 -9.13 12.73 -3.87
C ALA A 362 -9.69 11.84 -4.97
N ARG A 363 -9.01 11.83 -6.11
CA ARG A 363 -9.42 11.00 -7.23
C ARG A 363 -8.30 10.04 -7.63
N PRO A 364 -8.65 8.79 -7.99
CA PRO A 364 -7.72 7.89 -8.64
C PRO A 364 -7.47 8.34 -10.07
N LEU A 365 -6.21 8.23 -10.51
CA LEU A 365 -5.79 8.43 -11.89
C LEU A 365 -5.86 7.10 -12.66
N ARG A 366 -5.45 7.11 -13.93
CA ARG A 366 -5.39 5.91 -14.75
C ARG A 366 -4.36 4.93 -14.18
N LEU A 367 -4.70 3.63 -14.16
CA LEU A 367 -3.73 2.59 -13.82
C LEU A 367 -2.70 2.44 -14.94
N MET A 368 -1.41 2.45 -14.61
CA MET A 368 -0.32 2.30 -15.57
C MET A 368 0.54 1.08 -15.24
N TYR A 369 1.17 0.49 -16.24
CA TYR A 369 2.28 -0.43 -16.03
C TYR A 369 3.49 0.32 -15.48
N GLN A 370 4.21 -0.29 -14.55
CA GLN A 370 5.44 0.31 -13.99
C GLN A 370 6.43 0.71 -15.09
N ALA A 371 6.63 -0.16 -16.09
CA ALA A 371 7.53 0.13 -17.20
C ALA A 371 7.16 1.43 -17.92
N HIS A 372 5.87 1.62 -18.25
CA HIS A 372 5.42 2.82 -18.95
C HIS A 372 5.55 4.08 -18.07
N PHE A 373 5.22 3.97 -16.79
CA PHE A 373 5.35 5.07 -15.83
C PHE A 373 6.81 5.54 -15.71
N LEU A 374 7.74 4.61 -15.48
CA LEU A 374 9.16 4.94 -15.34
C LEU A 374 9.77 5.48 -16.64
N GLN A 375 9.41 4.91 -17.78
CA GLN A 375 9.87 5.40 -19.10
C GLN A 375 9.38 6.81 -19.37
N ALA A 376 8.11 7.10 -19.09
CA ALA A 376 7.54 8.44 -19.24
C ALA A 376 8.24 9.48 -18.35
N LEU A 377 8.66 9.09 -17.14
CA LEU A 377 9.39 9.98 -16.23
C LEU A 377 10.89 10.11 -16.56
N GLY A 378 11.38 9.49 -17.65
CA GLY A 378 12.73 9.70 -18.14
C GLY A 378 13.76 8.66 -17.66
N LEU A 379 13.34 7.41 -17.45
CA LEU A 379 14.24 6.32 -17.09
C LEU A 379 15.46 6.21 -18.03
N GLY A 380 15.25 6.22 -19.35
CA GLY A 380 16.34 6.10 -20.34
C GLY A 380 17.43 7.15 -20.15
N PRO A 381 17.12 8.44 -20.27
CA PRO A 381 18.08 9.53 -20.06
C PRO A 381 18.79 9.47 -18.69
N ARG A 382 18.06 9.06 -17.63
CA ARG A 382 18.67 8.95 -16.30
C ARG A 382 19.67 7.81 -16.21
N VAL A 383 19.35 6.65 -16.77
CA VAL A 383 20.25 5.47 -16.83
C VAL A 383 21.50 5.81 -17.62
N GLU A 384 21.36 6.43 -18.82
CA GLU A 384 22.51 6.86 -19.63
C GLU A 384 23.44 7.80 -18.87
N ALA A 385 22.87 8.74 -18.08
CA ALA A 385 23.68 9.66 -17.27
C ALA A 385 24.46 8.93 -16.18
N LEU A 386 23.86 7.91 -15.54
CA LEU A 386 24.51 7.11 -14.51
C LEU A 386 25.59 6.19 -15.13
N GLU A 387 25.31 5.59 -16.29
CA GLU A 387 26.28 4.75 -17.01
C GLU A 387 27.52 5.56 -17.43
N LYS A 388 27.34 6.80 -17.89
CA LYS A 388 28.45 7.71 -18.22
C LYS A 388 29.28 8.10 -17.01
N ALA A 389 28.66 8.19 -15.83
CA ALA A 389 29.32 8.52 -14.56
C ALA A 389 29.88 7.29 -13.83
N ALA A 390 29.64 6.08 -14.33
CA ALA A 390 30.09 4.85 -13.68
C ALA A 390 31.62 4.74 -13.68
N ALA A 391 32.18 4.32 -12.53
CA ALA A 391 33.63 4.25 -12.31
C ALA A 391 34.32 3.17 -13.18
N ASN A 392 33.60 2.13 -13.57
CA ASN A 392 34.10 1.00 -14.34
C ASN A 392 32.98 0.31 -15.14
N ASP A 393 33.34 -0.63 -16.00
CA ASP A 393 32.41 -1.36 -16.84
C ASP A 393 31.48 -2.29 -16.04
N GLU A 394 31.93 -2.85 -14.94
CA GLU A 394 31.13 -3.69 -14.05
C GLU A 394 29.98 -2.86 -13.46
N ARG A 395 30.27 -1.68 -12.90
CA ARG A 395 29.24 -0.77 -12.38
C ARG A 395 28.27 -0.31 -13.46
N ARG A 396 28.74 -0.09 -14.68
CA ARG A 396 27.89 0.25 -15.82
C ARG A 396 26.92 -0.90 -16.15
N ALA A 397 27.43 -2.14 -16.19
CA ALA A 397 26.61 -3.31 -16.42
C ALA A 397 25.54 -3.53 -15.33
N ASP A 398 25.90 -3.30 -14.05
CA ASP A 398 24.95 -3.36 -12.93
C ASP A 398 23.81 -2.36 -13.09
N ILE A 399 24.13 -1.10 -13.41
CA ILE A 399 23.14 -0.04 -13.63
C ILE A 399 22.18 -0.42 -14.76
N SER A 400 22.72 -0.87 -15.89
CA SER A 400 21.93 -1.31 -17.04
C SER A 400 21.02 -2.49 -16.71
N SER A 401 21.57 -3.50 -16.02
CA SER A 401 20.83 -4.70 -15.61
C SER A 401 19.70 -4.37 -14.63
N ALA A 402 19.97 -3.55 -13.63
CA ALA A 402 18.99 -3.08 -12.66
C ALA A 402 17.84 -2.32 -13.34
N ALA A 403 18.17 -1.38 -14.24
CA ALA A 403 17.15 -0.64 -14.98
C ALA A 403 16.29 -1.53 -15.87
N LYS A 404 16.89 -2.50 -16.56
CA LYS A 404 16.17 -3.50 -17.38
C LYS A 404 15.20 -4.30 -16.53
N ARG A 405 15.59 -4.73 -15.33
CA ARG A 405 14.72 -5.47 -14.40
C ARG A 405 13.47 -4.69 -14.01
N LEU A 406 13.59 -3.38 -13.75
CA LEU A 406 12.46 -2.52 -13.39
C LEU A 406 11.40 -2.42 -14.50
N VAL A 407 11.78 -2.57 -15.76
CA VAL A 407 10.88 -2.42 -16.93
C VAL A 407 10.71 -3.70 -17.74
N ASP A 408 11.16 -4.83 -17.23
CA ASP A 408 11.02 -6.13 -17.88
C ASP A 408 9.53 -6.43 -18.14
N PRO A 409 9.10 -6.61 -19.39
CA PRO A 409 7.72 -6.88 -19.75
C PRO A 409 7.23 -8.26 -19.29
N THR A 410 8.13 -9.18 -18.94
CA THR A 410 7.80 -10.50 -18.40
C THR A 410 7.89 -10.55 -16.86
N GLY A 411 8.40 -9.49 -16.25
CA GLY A 411 8.65 -9.35 -14.83
C GLY A 411 8.04 -8.09 -14.23
N MET A 412 8.84 -7.35 -13.47
CA MET A 412 8.39 -6.19 -12.70
C MET A 412 7.70 -5.11 -13.55
N GLY A 413 8.18 -4.88 -14.78
CA GLY A 413 7.65 -3.83 -15.65
C GLY A 413 6.18 -4.01 -16.03
N ALA A 414 5.69 -5.25 -16.15
CA ALA A 414 4.30 -5.56 -16.49
C ALA A 414 3.47 -6.03 -15.29
N GLN A 415 4.08 -6.74 -14.35
CA GLN A 415 3.38 -7.26 -13.17
C GLN A 415 3.01 -6.14 -12.20
N TYR A 416 3.91 -5.18 -12.00
CA TYR A 416 3.66 -4.01 -11.16
C TYR A 416 2.84 -2.96 -11.90
N LYS A 417 1.92 -2.37 -11.16
CA LYS A 417 1.07 -1.27 -11.62
C LYS A 417 1.27 -0.05 -10.73
N VAL A 418 1.09 1.10 -11.33
CA VAL A 418 1.14 2.39 -10.65
C VAL A 418 -0.22 3.04 -10.74
N LEU A 419 -0.85 3.25 -9.61
CA LEU A 419 -2.08 4.02 -9.45
C LEU A 419 -1.73 5.37 -8.84
N GLY A 420 -1.93 6.44 -9.60
CA GLY A 420 -1.84 7.79 -9.08
C GLY A 420 -3.09 8.18 -8.31
N VAL A 421 -2.91 9.02 -7.29
CA VAL A 421 -3.99 9.65 -6.52
C VAL A 421 -3.73 11.15 -6.52
N SER A 422 -4.73 11.98 -6.79
CA SER A 422 -4.55 13.43 -6.88
C SER A 422 -5.68 14.19 -6.19
N SER A 423 -5.34 15.25 -5.50
CA SER A 423 -6.27 16.27 -5.01
C SER A 423 -5.64 17.64 -5.13
N GLU A 424 -6.41 18.61 -5.61
CA GLU A 424 -5.97 19.99 -5.75
C GLU A 424 -6.23 20.80 -4.50
N ALA A 425 -5.50 21.91 -4.35
CA ALA A 425 -5.78 22.88 -3.34
C ALA A 425 -7.19 23.46 -3.51
N SER A 426 -7.88 23.70 -2.40
CA SER A 426 -9.22 24.28 -2.38
C SER A 426 -9.31 25.35 -1.30
N SER A 427 -9.80 26.53 -1.67
CA SER A 427 -10.07 27.62 -0.72
C SER A 427 -11.26 27.35 0.21
N GLY A 428 -11.93 26.20 0.05
CA GLY A 428 -13.25 25.96 0.65
C GLY A 428 -14.37 26.55 -0.21
N GLY A 429 -15.60 26.13 0.00
CA GLY A 429 -16.76 26.63 -0.73
C GLY A 429 -17.88 25.62 -0.82
N SER A 430 -18.84 25.84 -1.72
CA SER A 430 -19.94 24.88 -1.95
C SER A 430 -19.39 23.57 -2.57
N ALA A 431 -20.11 22.46 -2.34
CA ALA A 431 -19.78 21.17 -2.94
C ALA A 431 -19.67 21.22 -4.48
N GLU A 432 -20.45 22.11 -5.12
CA GLU A 432 -20.35 22.38 -6.57
C GLU A 432 -19.07 23.10 -6.96
N ALA A 433 -18.59 24.04 -6.14
CA ALA A 433 -17.33 24.75 -6.38
C ALA A 433 -16.13 23.80 -6.24
N VAL A 434 -16.15 22.91 -5.23
CA VAL A 434 -15.14 21.86 -5.04
C VAL A 434 -15.19 20.84 -6.18
N ALA A 435 -16.37 20.48 -6.68
CA ALA A 435 -16.50 19.56 -7.83
C ALA A 435 -16.02 20.18 -9.14
N LYS A 436 -16.20 21.50 -9.33
CA LYS A 436 -15.74 22.24 -10.52
C LYS A 436 -14.23 22.48 -10.54
N ALA A 437 -13.59 22.55 -9.38
CA ALA A 437 -12.14 22.77 -9.26
C ALA A 437 -11.30 21.51 -9.56
N LYS A 438 -11.94 20.36 -9.84
CA LYS A 438 -11.21 19.13 -10.14
C LYS A 438 -10.61 19.20 -11.55
N GLU A 439 -9.28 19.30 -11.63
CA GLU A 439 -8.55 19.08 -12.90
C GLU A 439 -8.98 17.72 -13.48
N PRO A 440 -9.29 17.61 -14.77
CA PRO A 440 -9.57 16.33 -15.37
C PRO A 440 -8.45 15.32 -15.11
N ALA A 441 -8.81 14.08 -14.73
CA ALA A 441 -7.83 13.02 -14.43
C ALA A 441 -6.87 12.73 -15.60
N ASP A 442 -7.26 13.11 -16.80
CA ASP A 442 -6.54 13.02 -18.05
C ASP A 442 -5.45 14.09 -18.28
N LYS A 443 -5.31 15.04 -17.33
CA LYS A 443 -4.30 16.11 -17.42
C LYS A 443 -3.14 15.97 -16.43
N VAL A 444 -3.05 14.87 -15.70
CA VAL A 444 -1.96 14.62 -14.75
C VAL A 444 -0.90 13.74 -15.40
N TYR A 445 0.21 14.35 -15.84
CA TYR A 445 1.34 13.59 -16.40
C TYR A 445 2.00 12.69 -15.35
N PRO A 446 2.35 11.42 -15.67
CA PRO A 446 2.24 10.74 -16.97
C PRO A 446 0.92 9.96 -17.16
N PHE A 447 -0.10 10.20 -16.34
CA PHE A 447 -1.39 9.49 -16.37
C PHE A 447 -2.36 10.03 -17.43
N GLU A 448 -1.91 10.97 -18.26
CA GLU A 448 -2.68 11.55 -19.35
C GLU A 448 -3.13 10.48 -20.35
N MET A 449 -4.30 10.65 -20.92
CA MET A 449 -4.73 9.84 -22.08
C MET A 449 -4.08 10.45 -23.32
N ASP A 450 -3.34 9.64 -24.07
CA ASP A 450 -2.89 10.05 -25.41
C ASP A 450 -4.14 10.30 -26.27
N GLU A 451 -4.35 11.55 -26.67
CA GLU A 451 -5.44 11.92 -27.62
C GLU A 451 -5.32 11.18 -28.98
N GLY A 452 -4.23 10.41 -29.20
CA GLY A 452 -3.93 9.67 -30.44
C GLY A 452 -4.12 8.14 -30.37
N SER A 453 -4.38 7.52 -29.21
CA SER A 453 -4.49 6.06 -29.11
C SER A 453 -5.92 5.52 -29.05
N GLY A 454 -6.93 6.37 -29.32
CA GLY A 454 -8.33 6.00 -29.42
C GLY A 454 -8.67 5.39 -30.78
N GLY A 455 -8.06 4.26 -31.16
CA GLY A 455 -8.45 3.61 -32.40
C GLY A 455 -7.53 2.52 -32.92
N ALA A 456 -7.36 1.43 -32.18
CA ALA A 456 -7.10 0.13 -32.83
C ALA A 456 -7.31 -1.04 -31.86
N SER A 457 -8.42 -1.76 -32.04
CA SER A 457 -8.56 -3.20 -31.87
C SER A 457 -8.38 -3.82 -30.47
N ALA A 458 -9.47 -3.80 -29.71
CA ALA A 458 -9.80 -4.94 -28.86
C ALA A 458 -11.21 -5.48 -29.18
N GLU A 459 -11.55 -5.55 -30.47
CA GLU A 459 -12.61 -6.41 -31.00
C GLU A 459 -11.99 -7.27 -32.10
N LYS A 460 -11.69 -8.52 -31.73
CA LYS A 460 -11.66 -9.76 -32.53
C LYS A 460 -10.52 -10.66 -32.02
N GLN A 461 -10.84 -11.49 -31.05
CA GLN A 461 -10.60 -12.94 -31.17
C GLN A 461 -11.21 -13.63 -29.95
N ALA A 462 -12.18 -14.45 -30.29
CA ALA A 462 -13.07 -15.35 -29.58
C ALA A 462 -12.58 -16.00 -28.30
#